data_92584036fdbace2b361e8189d133abc9
#
_entry.id   92584036fdbace2b361e8189d133abc9
#
_cell.length_a   1.000
_cell.length_b   1.000
_cell.length_c   1.000
_cell.angle_alpha   90.00
_cell.angle_beta   90.00
_cell.angle_gamma   90.00
#
_symmetry.space_group_name_H-M   'P 1'
#
loop_
_entity.id
_entity.type
_entity.pdbx_description
1 polymer ?
#
loop_
_entity_poly.entity_id
_entity_poly.type
_entity_poly.pdbx_seq_one_letter_code
_entity_poly.pdbx_strand_id
1 'polypeptide(L)' 'GSPEGVLIANIGSLYSRTDGGAGTSLYVKESGTGNTGWVAK' A
#
# COMPACT_ATOMS: atom_id res chain seq x y z
N GLY A 1 9.28 -0.21 -4.21
CA GLY A 1 8.37 0.82 -4.71
C GLY A 1 7.01 0.78 -4.07
N SER A 2 6.12 1.64 -4.53
CA SER A 2 4.75 1.72 -4.03
C SER A 2 3.95 0.49 -4.45
N PRO A 3 3.04 -0.04 -3.59
CA PRO A 3 2.18 -1.15 -3.97
C PRO A 3 0.99 -0.73 -4.83
N GLU A 4 0.72 0.56 -4.93
CA GLU A 4 -0.42 1.09 -5.66
C GLU A 4 -0.32 0.75 -7.15
N GLY A 5 -1.35 0.11 -7.69
CA GLY A 5 -1.37 -0.31 -9.08
C GLY A 5 -0.51 -1.53 -9.38
N VAL A 6 0.09 -2.15 -8.36
CA VAL A 6 1.03 -3.26 -8.54
C VAL A 6 0.60 -4.50 -7.77
N LEU A 7 0.26 -4.35 -6.49
CA LEU A 7 0.02 -5.48 -5.60
C LEU A 7 -1.45 -5.60 -5.23
N ILE A 8 -2.03 -6.74 -5.54
CA ILE A 8 -3.42 -7.06 -5.20
C ILE A 8 -3.50 -7.50 -3.74
N ALA A 9 -4.46 -6.96 -2.99
CA ALA A 9 -4.65 -7.31 -1.59
C ALA A 9 -6.06 -6.96 -1.12
N ASN A 10 -6.47 -7.57 -0.02
CA ASN A 10 -7.73 -7.23 0.62
C ASN A 10 -7.58 -6.00 1.51
N ILE A 11 -8.70 -5.35 1.82
CA ILE A 11 -8.74 -4.22 2.76
C ILE A 11 -8.13 -4.67 4.10
N GLY A 12 -7.32 -3.80 4.68
CA GLY A 12 -6.64 -4.08 5.95
C GLY A 12 -5.24 -4.64 5.77
N SER A 13 -4.84 -4.99 4.55
CA SER A 13 -3.48 -5.47 4.30
C SER A 13 -2.47 -4.35 4.51
N LEU A 14 -1.29 -4.72 4.99
CA LEU A 14 -0.19 -3.81 5.23
C LEU A 14 0.95 -4.10 4.26
N TYR A 15 1.67 -3.04 3.89
CA TYR A 15 2.83 -3.15 3.01
C TYR A 15 3.95 -2.27 3.55
N SER A 16 5.10 -2.86 3.83
CA SER A 16 6.28 -2.13 4.27
C SER A 16 7.18 -1.87 3.07
N ARG A 17 7.63 -0.63 2.95
CA ARG A 17 8.43 -0.19 1.82
C ARG A 17 9.80 0.25 2.32
N THR A 18 10.86 -0.46 1.91
CA THR A 18 12.21 -0.16 2.38
C THR A 18 12.87 0.98 1.62
N ASP A 19 12.35 1.34 0.45
CA ASP A 19 12.86 2.43 -0.37
C ASP A 19 11.98 3.68 -0.29
N GLY A 20 11.07 3.74 0.70
CA GLY A 20 10.22 4.89 0.90
C GLY A 20 10.86 5.94 1.80
N GLY A 21 10.20 7.10 1.90
CA GLY A 21 10.62 8.16 2.81
C GLY A 21 9.64 8.30 3.97
N ALA A 22 9.72 9.44 4.66
CA ALA A 22 8.76 9.77 5.71
C ALA A 22 7.37 9.88 5.10
N GLY A 23 6.42 9.14 5.66
CA GLY A 23 5.04 9.13 5.16
C GLY A 23 4.82 8.21 3.95
N THR A 24 5.85 7.53 3.45
CA THR A 24 5.70 6.61 2.32
C THR A 24 6.43 5.29 2.56
N SER A 25 6.71 4.95 3.81
CA SER A 25 7.39 3.69 4.14
C SER A 25 6.42 2.59 4.57
N LEU A 26 5.18 2.93 4.87
CA LEU A 26 4.14 1.97 5.24
C LEU A 26 2.86 2.32 4.49
N TYR A 27 2.18 1.30 3.95
CA TYR A 27 0.92 1.47 3.26
C TYR A 27 -0.13 0.56 3.86
N VAL A 28 -1.37 1.03 3.85
CA VAL A 28 -2.54 0.25 4.27
C VAL A 28 -3.50 0.18 3.10
N LYS A 29 -4.01 -1.03 2.81
CA LYS A 29 -5.05 -1.21 1.80
C LYS A 29 -6.37 -0.77 2.41
N GLU A 30 -6.91 0.34 1.93
CA GLU A 30 -8.10 0.95 2.54
C GLU A 30 -9.36 0.80 1.70
N SER A 31 -9.24 0.41 0.43
CA SER A 31 -10.41 0.23 -0.42
C SER A 31 -10.16 -0.81 -1.49
N GLY A 32 -11.22 -1.49 -1.89
CA GLY A 32 -11.18 -2.46 -2.97
C GLY A 32 -10.45 -3.74 -2.63
N THR A 33 -10.48 -4.69 -3.56
CA THR A 33 -9.78 -5.97 -3.44
C THR A 33 -8.78 -6.19 -4.57
N GLY A 34 -8.56 -5.16 -5.39
CA GLY A 34 -7.60 -5.20 -6.48
C GLY A 34 -6.26 -4.64 -6.08
N ASN A 35 -5.58 -4.02 -7.04
CA ASN A 35 -4.24 -3.49 -6.84
C ASN A 35 -4.21 -1.98 -6.57
N THR A 36 -5.36 -1.36 -6.34
CA THR A 36 -5.45 0.06 -5.99
C THR A 36 -6.09 0.21 -4.61
N GLY A 37 -6.08 1.44 -4.09
CA GLY A 37 -6.64 1.71 -2.77
C GLY A 37 -5.63 1.64 -1.64
N TRP A 38 -4.35 1.59 -1.96
CA TRP A 38 -3.27 1.67 -0.98
C TRP A 38 -3.09 3.12 -0.54
N VAL A 39 -2.95 3.34 0.75
CA VAL A 39 -2.75 4.67 1.32
C VAL A 39 -1.46 4.67 2.13
N ALA A 40 -0.59 5.63 1.82
CA ALA A 40 0.69 5.78 2.52
C ALA A 40 0.48 6.36 3.92
N LYS A 41 1.26 5.87 4.86
CA LYS A 41 1.21 6.29 6.27
C LYS A 41 2.56 6.80 6.74
#